data_adc72c595e5cca5d55d7218f782a8b33
#
_entry.id   adc72c595e5cca5d55d7218f782a8b33
#
_cell.length_a   1.000
_cell.length_b   1.000
_cell.length_c   1.000
_cell.angle_alpha   90.00
_cell.angle_beta   90.00
_cell.angle_gamma   90.00
#
_symmetry.space_group_name_H-M   'P 1'
#
loop_
_entity.id
_entity.type
_entity.pdbx_description
1 polymer ?
#
loop_
_entity_poly.entity_id
_entity_poly.type
_entity_poly.pdbx_seq_one_letter_code
_entity_poly.pdbx_strand_id
1 'polypeptide(L)'
;TKRDASFKDRLPNGNYIEKTASHFLIVCGQTPTTALLAMKSTQLKISRKWNSMITGTKMKGKNGLFTPASFSHVYKLRTVQQSNDKGTWFGWEVTKVGPVEDAALYQQAKSFAESVSKGDVIVKHGESNGSDKGSEAHF
;
A
#
# COMPACT_ATOMS: atom_id res chain seq x y z
N THR A 1 -17.74 18.19 -7.78
CA THR A 1 -17.23 17.00 -8.48
C THR A 1 -18.35 16.35 -9.27
N LYS A 2 -18.16 16.13 -10.54
CA LYS A 2 -19.16 15.46 -11.40
C LYS A 2 -18.56 14.16 -11.92
N ARG A 3 -19.38 13.11 -11.93
CA ARG A 3 -19.01 11.83 -12.52
C ARG A 3 -19.30 11.88 -14.03
N ASP A 4 -18.33 11.55 -14.85
CA ASP A 4 -18.48 11.53 -16.30
C ASP A 4 -19.07 10.20 -16.81
N ALA A 5 -19.26 10.07 -18.12
CA ALA A 5 -19.82 8.89 -18.75
C ALA A 5 -18.94 7.63 -18.59
N SER A 6 -17.65 7.78 -18.24
CA SER A 6 -16.76 6.67 -17.91
C SER A 6 -16.72 6.34 -16.41
N PHE A 7 -17.64 6.90 -15.64
CA PHE A 7 -17.76 6.73 -14.18
C PHE A 7 -16.54 7.23 -13.39
N LYS A 8 -15.80 8.18 -13.95
CA LYS A 8 -14.70 8.86 -13.27
C LYS A 8 -15.13 10.19 -12.70
N ASP A 9 -14.71 10.46 -11.47
CA ASP A 9 -14.97 11.74 -10.85
C ASP A 9 -14.03 12.80 -11.43
N ARG A 10 -14.60 13.95 -11.80
CA ARG A 10 -13.85 15.06 -12.36
C ARG A 10 -13.95 16.32 -11.50
N LEU A 11 -12.86 17.05 -11.43
CA LEU A 11 -12.82 18.39 -10.86
C LEU A 11 -13.42 19.40 -11.86
N PRO A 12 -13.80 20.62 -11.41
CA PRO A 12 -14.31 21.64 -12.30
C PRO A 12 -13.37 22.03 -13.45
N ASN A 13 -12.06 21.85 -13.26
CA ASN A 13 -11.04 22.10 -14.30
C ASN A 13 -10.89 20.96 -15.33
N GLY A 14 -11.72 19.93 -15.23
CA GLY A 14 -11.69 18.77 -16.14
C GLY A 14 -10.74 17.64 -15.74
N ASN A 15 -9.90 17.82 -14.71
CA ASN A 15 -8.99 16.78 -14.26
C ASN A 15 -9.74 15.65 -13.53
N TYR A 16 -9.22 14.43 -13.65
CA TYR A 16 -9.77 13.27 -12.95
C TYR A 16 -9.35 13.25 -11.48
N ILE A 17 -10.28 12.80 -10.63
CA ILE A 17 -9.95 12.36 -9.28
C ILE A 17 -9.77 10.85 -9.34
N GLU A 18 -8.60 10.38 -8.97
CA GLU A 18 -8.31 8.95 -8.92
C GLU A 18 -8.09 8.53 -7.48
N LYS A 19 -8.95 7.63 -7.00
CA LYS A 19 -8.80 7.04 -5.67
C LYS A 19 -7.59 6.12 -5.67
N THR A 20 -6.66 6.36 -4.75
CA THR A 20 -5.44 5.58 -4.60
C THR A 20 -5.29 5.12 -3.16
N ALA A 21 -4.99 3.83 -2.97
CA ALA A 21 -4.62 3.28 -1.66
C ALA A 21 -3.11 3.19 -1.59
N SER A 22 -2.52 3.87 -0.63
CA SER A 22 -1.06 3.89 -0.42
C SER A 22 -0.69 2.96 0.72
N HIS A 23 0.23 2.05 0.46
CA HIS A 23 0.78 1.14 1.46
C HIS A 23 2.25 1.50 1.70
N PHE A 24 2.55 1.93 2.92
CA PHE A 24 3.91 2.13 3.37
C PHE A 24 4.46 0.78 3.83
N LEU A 25 5.60 0.36 3.28
CA LEU A 25 6.13 -0.96 3.53
C LEU A 25 7.65 -0.96 3.65
N ILE A 26 8.16 -2.05 4.20
CA ILE A 26 9.58 -2.34 4.20
C ILE A 26 9.80 -3.56 3.32
N VAL A 27 10.60 -3.38 2.28
CA VAL A 27 11.01 -4.50 1.42
C VAL A 27 12.10 -5.27 2.15
N CYS A 28 11.78 -6.51 2.53
CA CYS A 28 12.70 -7.38 3.24
C CYS A 28 13.76 -7.93 2.29
N GLY A 29 15.01 -7.79 2.66
CA GLY A 29 16.15 -8.26 1.89
C GLY A 29 17.40 -8.24 2.75
N GLN A 30 18.58 -8.29 2.16
CA GLN A 30 19.84 -8.15 2.91
C GLN A 30 19.89 -6.81 3.65
N THR A 31 19.43 -5.74 2.99
CA THR A 31 19.26 -4.43 3.60
C THR A 31 17.79 -4.03 3.47
N PRO A 32 17.02 -4.10 4.58
CA PRO A 32 15.61 -3.70 4.54
C PRO A 32 15.47 -2.23 4.09
N THR A 33 14.57 -2.01 3.14
CA THR A 33 14.37 -0.70 2.51
C THR A 33 12.92 -0.28 2.61
N THR A 34 12.68 0.97 3.02
CA THR A 34 11.32 1.53 3.04
C THR A 34 10.83 1.83 1.63
N ALA A 35 9.56 1.60 1.39
CA ALA A 35 8.94 1.82 0.09
C ALA A 35 7.48 2.24 0.24
N LEU A 36 6.95 2.85 -0.79
CA LEU A 36 5.53 3.17 -0.91
C LEU A 36 4.97 2.43 -2.12
N LEU A 37 3.92 1.66 -1.90
CA LEU A 37 3.16 1.00 -2.96
C LEU A 37 1.81 1.68 -3.10
N ALA A 38 1.57 2.28 -4.25
CA ALA A 38 0.30 2.91 -4.58
C ALA A 38 -0.55 1.93 -5.39
N MET A 39 -1.74 1.61 -4.88
CA MET A 39 -2.70 0.74 -5.55
C MET A 39 -3.91 1.57 -5.98
N LYS A 40 -4.23 1.53 -7.26
CA LYS A 40 -5.32 2.29 -7.85
C LYS A 40 -6.06 1.46 -8.90
N SER A 41 -7.22 1.94 -9.33
CA SER A 41 -8.04 1.28 -10.35
C SER A 41 -8.37 -0.17 -9.95
N THR A 42 -8.06 -1.16 -10.77
CA THR A 42 -8.30 -2.58 -10.50
C THR A 42 -7.57 -3.09 -9.26
N GLN A 43 -6.49 -2.43 -8.85
CA GLN A 43 -5.68 -2.81 -7.69
C GLN A 43 -6.29 -2.38 -6.35
N LEU A 44 -7.29 -1.52 -6.33
CA LEU A 44 -8.03 -1.17 -5.11
C LEU A 44 -8.67 -2.40 -4.46
N LYS A 45 -9.14 -3.34 -5.26
CA LYS A 45 -9.68 -4.62 -4.79
C LYS A 45 -8.62 -5.43 -4.04
N ILE A 46 -7.40 -5.45 -4.57
CA ILE A 46 -6.27 -6.14 -3.95
C ILE A 46 -5.87 -5.46 -2.64
N SER A 47 -5.86 -4.13 -2.61
CA SER A 47 -5.62 -3.37 -1.39
C SER A 47 -6.63 -3.71 -0.29
N ARG A 48 -7.91 -3.76 -0.62
CA ARG A 48 -8.97 -4.14 0.33
C ARG A 48 -8.78 -5.56 0.85
N LYS A 49 -8.42 -6.49 -0.02
CA LYS A 49 -8.13 -7.88 0.35
C LYS A 49 -6.95 -7.95 1.32
N TRP A 50 -5.89 -7.20 1.04
CA TRP A 50 -4.70 -7.13 1.91
C TRP A 50 -5.07 -6.57 3.28
N ASN A 51 -5.80 -5.46 3.33
CA ASN A 51 -6.26 -4.87 4.59
C ASN A 51 -7.14 -5.85 5.39
N SER A 52 -7.99 -6.63 4.71
CA SER A 52 -8.78 -7.68 5.36
C SER A 52 -7.92 -8.80 5.94
N MET A 53 -6.84 -9.16 5.27
CA MET A 53 -5.87 -10.13 5.79
C MET A 53 -5.19 -9.59 7.06
N ILE A 54 -4.82 -8.31 7.06
CA ILE A 54 -4.18 -7.66 8.21
C ILE A 54 -5.14 -7.62 9.40
N THR A 55 -6.35 -7.14 9.22
CA THR A 55 -7.35 -7.03 10.29
C THR A 55 -7.90 -8.38 10.74
N GLY A 56 -7.91 -9.36 9.83
CA GLY A 56 -8.33 -10.73 10.14
C GLY A 56 -7.31 -11.56 10.88
N THR A 57 -6.05 -11.12 10.93
CA THR A 57 -5.00 -11.81 11.65
C THR A 57 -5.18 -11.62 13.16
N LYS A 58 -5.25 -12.72 13.91
CA LYS A 58 -5.42 -12.71 15.37
C LYS A 58 -4.26 -13.42 16.03
N MET A 59 -3.83 -12.89 17.17
CA MET A 59 -2.83 -13.50 18.03
C MET A 59 -3.40 -13.69 19.43
N LYS A 60 -2.93 -14.73 20.12
CA LYS A 60 -3.34 -15.02 21.49
C LYS A 60 -2.48 -14.21 22.46
N GLY A 61 -3.11 -13.41 23.29
CA GLY A 61 -2.48 -12.64 24.35
C GLY A 61 -2.99 -13.01 25.74
N LYS A 62 -2.56 -12.28 26.74
CA LYS A 62 -2.94 -12.51 28.15
C LYS A 62 -4.45 -12.37 28.36
N ASN A 63 -5.10 -11.47 27.64
CA ASN A 63 -6.52 -11.14 27.78
C ASN A 63 -7.39 -11.72 26.65
N GLY A 64 -6.91 -12.74 25.95
CA GLY A 64 -7.60 -13.38 24.84
C GLY A 64 -7.01 -13.00 23.48
N LEU A 65 -7.81 -13.16 22.42
CA LEU A 65 -7.37 -12.85 21.06
C LEU A 65 -7.33 -11.33 20.83
N PHE A 66 -6.32 -10.89 20.11
CA PHE A 66 -6.19 -9.49 19.70
C PHE A 66 -5.68 -9.39 18.26
N THR A 67 -5.95 -8.25 17.62
CA THR A 67 -5.39 -7.95 16.29
C THR A 67 -4.02 -7.29 16.45
N PRO A 68 -2.92 -7.93 16.01
CA PRO A 68 -1.61 -7.33 16.12
C PRO A 68 -1.47 -6.14 15.17
N ALA A 69 -0.42 -5.35 15.36
CA ALA A 69 -0.10 -4.23 14.49
C ALA A 69 0.13 -4.71 13.04
N SER A 70 -0.18 -3.88 12.07
CA SER A 70 -0.07 -4.21 10.64
C SER A 70 1.34 -4.66 10.24
N PHE A 71 2.37 -4.15 10.89
CA PHE A 71 3.77 -4.47 10.61
C PHE A 71 4.27 -5.74 11.34
N SER A 72 3.41 -6.44 12.08
CA SER A 72 3.79 -7.65 12.82
C SER A 72 4.00 -8.88 11.94
N HIS A 73 3.51 -8.85 10.70
CA HIS A 73 3.54 -9.98 9.78
C HIS A 73 4.18 -9.59 8.45
N VAL A 74 4.78 -10.60 7.83
CA VAL A 74 5.40 -10.48 6.50
C VAL A 74 4.40 -10.97 5.46
N TYR A 75 4.31 -10.24 4.36
CA TYR A 75 3.47 -10.58 3.20
C TYR A 75 4.35 -10.71 1.97
N LYS A 76 3.96 -11.63 1.10
CA LYS A 76 4.60 -11.83 -0.19
C LYS A 76 3.76 -11.14 -1.27
N LEU A 77 4.40 -10.27 -2.03
CA LEU A 77 3.82 -9.63 -3.20
C LEU A 77 4.44 -10.24 -4.46
N ARG A 78 3.61 -10.59 -5.40
CA ARG A 78 4.06 -10.96 -6.74
C ARG A 78 3.13 -10.39 -7.79
N THR A 79 3.60 -10.26 -9.01
CA THR A 79 2.78 -9.83 -10.13
C THR A 79 2.18 -11.04 -10.82
N VAL A 80 0.90 -10.93 -11.19
CA VAL A 80 0.18 -11.94 -11.96
C VAL A 80 -0.47 -11.29 -13.16
N GLN A 81 -0.52 -12.01 -14.26
CA GLN A 81 -1.19 -11.54 -15.47
C GLN A 81 -2.70 -11.57 -15.26
N GLN A 82 -3.35 -10.46 -15.59
CA GLN A 82 -4.80 -10.29 -15.54
C GLN A 82 -5.29 -9.82 -16.90
N SER A 83 -6.52 -10.16 -17.23
CA SER A 83 -7.12 -9.75 -18.50
C SER A 83 -8.62 -9.59 -18.39
N ASN A 84 -9.16 -8.74 -19.26
CA ASN A 84 -10.60 -8.61 -19.49
C ASN A 84 -10.82 -8.28 -20.99
N ASP A 85 -12.05 -7.91 -21.35
CA ASP A 85 -12.41 -7.59 -22.73
C ASP A 85 -11.61 -6.40 -23.32
N LYS A 86 -11.02 -5.57 -22.47
CA LYS A 86 -10.30 -4.35 -22.84
C LYS A 86 -8.80 -4.54 -22.98
N GLY A 87 -8.25 -5.68 -22.54
CA GLY A 87 -6.82 -5.94 -22.65
C GLY A 87 -6.25 -6.78 -21.53
N THR A 88 -4.94 -6.81 -21.47
CA THR A 88 -4.16 -7.60 -20.52
C THR A 88 -3.20 -6.69 -19.77
N TRP A 89 -3.04 -6.93 -18.49
CA TRP A 89 -2.11 -6.20 -17.62
C TRP A 89 -1.58 -7.11 -16.52
N PHE A 90 -0.57 -6.62 -15.78
CA PHE A 90 -0.07 -7.30 -14.60
C PHE A 90 -0.60 -6.62 -13.36
N GLY A 91 -1.14 -7.39 -12.43
CA GLY A 91 -1.62 -6.93 -11.13
C GLY A 91 -0.90 -7.62 -10.01
N TRP A 92 -1.16 -7.16 -8.78
CA TRP A 92 -0.55 -7.71 -7.58
C TRP A 92 -1.35 -8.87 -7.02
N GLU A 93 -0.63 -9.85 -6.50
CA GLU A 93 -1.16 -10.90 -5.66
C GLU A 93 -0.46 -10.84 -4.31
N VAL A 94 -1.22 -10.83 -3.23
CA VAL A 94 -0.72 -10.72 -1.86
C VAL A 94 -1.01 -12.01 -1.11
N THR A 95 0.02 -12.61 -0.50
CA THR A 95 -0.13 -13.76 0.37
C THR A 95 0.55 -13.50 1.71
N LYS A 96 -0.05 -13.99 2.79
CA LYS A 96 0.54 -13.88 4.13
C LYS A 96 1.60 -14.95 4.30
N VAL A 97 2.80 -14.54 4.72
CA VAL A 97 3.92 -15.45 4.99
C VAL A 97 3.90 -15.91 6.44
N GLY A 98 3.90 -14.96 7.37
CA GLY A 98 3.90 -15.26 8.80
C GLY A 98 4.39 -14.09 9.64
N PRO A 99 4.53 -14.31 10.96
CA PRO A 99 5.01 -13.26 11.86
C PRO A 99 6.46 -12.87 11.55
N VAL A 100 6.79 -11.61 11.86
CA VAL A 100 8.17 -11.12 11.79
C VAL A 100 8.96 -11.79 12.92
N GLU A 101 10.01 -12.52 12.58
CA GLU A 101 10.85 -13.25 13.55
C GLU A 101 12.09 -12.44 13.96
N ASP A 102 12.55 -11.54 13.11
CA ASP A 102 13.72 -10.70 13.37
C ASP A 102 13.33 -9.47 14.21
N ALA A 103 13.83 -9.40 15.43
CA ALA A 103 13.55 -8.30 16.36
C ALA A 103 14.01 -6.94 15.82
N ALA A 104 15.15 -6.89 15.13
CA ALA A 104 15.65 -5.65 14.55
C ALA A 104 14.74 -5.15 13.41
N LEU A 105 14.29 -6.05 12.56
CA LEU A 105 13.32 -5.73 11.51
C LEU A 105 11.99 -5.25 12.09
N TYR A 106 11.51 -5.90 13.15
CA TYR A 106 10.29 -5.49 13.83
C TYR A 106 10.41 -4.07 14.38
N GLN A 107 11.51 -3.75 15.05
CA GLN A 107 11.74 -2.40 15.58
C GLN A 107 11.85 -1.35 14.48
N GLN A 108 12.50 -1.67 13.38
CA GLN A 108 12.56 -0.80 12.20
C GLN A 108 11.17 -0.53 11.63
N ALA A 109 10.35 -1.56 11.50
CA ALA A 109 8.97 -1.44 11.02
C ALA A 109 8.12 -0.61 11.96
N LYS A 110 8.26 -0.80 13.27
CA LYS A 110 7.56 -0.02 14.30
C LYS A 110 7.92 1.46 14.22
N SER A 111 9.21 1.77 14.13
CA SER A 111 9.69 3.15 14.00
C SER A 111 9.19 3.80 12.72
N PHE A 112 9.18 3.08 11.62
CA PHE A 112 8.67 3.56 10.34
C PHE A 112 7.17 3.85 10.41
N ALA A 113 6.38 2.94 11.01
CA ALA A 113 4.95 3.13 11.19
C ALA A 113 4.63 4.36 12.07
N GLU A 114 5.41 4.59 13.11
CA GLU A 114 5.27 5.78 13.96
C GLU A 114 5.58 7.06 13.18
N SER A 115 6.63 7.06 12.37
CA SER A 115 7.01 8.20 11.52
C SER A 115 5.91 8.52 10.50
N VAL A 116 5.31 7.52 9.88
CA VAL A 116 4.18 7.71 8.96
C VAL A 116 2.99 8.32 9.69
N SER A 117 2.66 7.81 10.86
CA SER A 117 1.54 8.32 11.68
C SER A 117 1.74 9.78 12.11
N LYS A 118 2.97 10.18 12.34
CA LYS A 118 3.32 11.56 12.72
C LYS A 118 3.44 12.51 11.54
N GLY A 119 3.38 12.00 10.31
CA GLY A 119 3.57 12.80 9.11
C GLY A 119 5.02 13.19 8.83
N ASP A 120 5.98 12.50 9.43
CA ASP A 120 7.41 12.79 9.27
C ASP A 120 8.02 12.22 7.98
N VAL A 121 7.25 11.38 7.26
CA VAL A 121 7.71 10.73 6.03
C VAL A 121 7.40 11.62 4.83
N ILE A 122 8.43 11.91 4.03
CA ILE A 122 8.31 12.64 2.78
C ILE A 122 8.21 11.62 1.64
N VAL A 123 7.14 11.71 0.85
CA VAL A 123 6.94 10.88 -0.33
C VAL A 123 7.39 11.66 -1.57
N LYS A 124 8.35 11.08 -2.30
CA LYS A 124 8.75 11.60 -3.61
C LYS A 124 8.00 10.85 -4.70
N HIS A 125 7.18 11.56 -5.43
CA HIS A 125 6.50 11.01 -6.59
C HIS A 125 7.48 10.99 -7.78
N GLY A 126 7.55 9.85 -8.47
CA GLY A 126 8.40 9.71 -9.64
C GLY A 126 8.03 10.73 -10.74
N GLU A 127 9.03 11.19 -11.46
CA GLU A 127 8.80 12.08 -12.59
C GLU A 127 7.93 11.39 -13.63
N SER A 128 6.76 11.95 -13.86
CA SER A 128 6.03 11.63 -15.08
C SER A 128 6.77 12.29 -16.25
N ASN A 129 7.01 11.55 -17.30
CA ASN A 129 7.67 12.07 -18.52
C ASN A 129 7.03 13.39 -18.99
N GLY A 130 7.67 14.49 -18.69
CA GLY A 130 7.28 15.82 -19.12
C GLY A 130 7.13 16.81 -17.97
N SER A 131 8.19 17.45 -17.62
CA SER A 131 8.29 18.77 -16.97
C SER A 131 7.67 19.02 -15.59
N ASP A 132 7.03 18.08 -14.95
CA ASP A 132 6.60 18.31 -13.57
C ASP A 132 7.69 17.82 -12.61
N LYS A 133 8.34 18.76 -11.99
CA LYS A 133 9.21 18.47 -10.84
C LYS A 133 8.37 17.78 -9.80
N GLY A 134 8.77 16.57 -9.43
CA GLY A 134 8.06 15.76 -8.46
C GLY A 134 7.70 16.58 -7.22
N SER A 135 6.43 16.58 -6.88
CA SER A 135 5.96 17.23 -5.67
C SER A 135 6.33 16.37 -4.47
N GLU A 136 6.87 16.98 -3.45
CA GLU A 136 7.09 16.33 -2.17
C GLU A 136 5.81 16.48 -1.33
N ALA A 137 5.28 15.38 -0.84
CA ALA A 137 4.13 15.38 0.03
C ALA A 137 4.50 14.82 1.41
N HIS A 138 4.01 15.46 2.46
CA HIS A 138 4.15 15.00 3.84
C HIS A 138 2.92 14.19 4.23
N PHE A 139 3.15 13.07 4.85
CA PHE A 139 2.08 12.20 5.35
C PHE A 139 2.17 12.03 6.86
#